data_0de9186f4ba370786b2c2340e6a23167
#
_entry.id   0de9186f4ba370786b2c2340e6a23167
#
_cell.length_a   1.000
_cell.length_b   1.000
_cell.length_c   1.000
_cell.angle_alpha   90.00
_cell.angle_beta   90.00
_cell.angle_gamma   90.00
#
_symmetry.space_group_name_H-M   'P 1'
#
loop_
_entity.id
_entity.type
_entity.pdbx_description
1 polymer ?
#
loop_
_entity_poly.entity_id
_entity_poly.type
_entity_poly.pdbx_seq_one_letter_code
_entity_poly.pdbx_strand_id
1 'polypeptide(L)'
;QKSPIFESMQRLLFFTGFILSFYIGLAQVQIPAASKQTMDYYYKGSQSYVAIVNERFKESDIVELGGSVGSRTGDIITLHFRNSSPNELKNITGIVYLQVANKVTPKLSRVIPDLRADSVQRGDGLTQGYTGKDVIIGITDWGFDYTHPMFYDTAVQHTRILAAWDQFKRSGPAPDGFSYGTIYEGEAELLAAQKDTINIYGYATHGSHVAGIAGGSGAGTDHRGVAYEANYLMVTFLADEAAVIDAFSWMKAKAKEYGKRLVINMSWGLYNLGPLDGTSLVSQAIDQMSSDGVIFVTSGGNNGDETFHIKKTFANDTLSSLVEFYNYAANANMWGQSISMWGEEGKTFGTGFSVYDNSKKVLVASPLYDLAITSGYVDSFILAGVDTVFYNVQMDSPHPLNNKPHIRLRIKNTNTALKIGLKVYGLDGTIHIYNVTELTTDVGNWGMPLSAYLPGWTAGDNQYSLGEPASTESVITVAAHTSEFYFNGNSYGGTIAPFSSFGPTIDGRMKPDVSAPGVNVASSISSFTNNNYTLLQN
;
A
#
# COMPACT_ATOMS: atom_id res chain seq x y z
N GLN A 1 -84.63 -16.34 -28.27
CA GLN A 1 -84.10 -16.79 -26.97
C GLN A 1 -82.57 -16.71 -27.00
N LYS A 2 -81.99 -15.72 -26.36
CA LYS A 2 -80.56 -15.60 -26.19
C LYS A 2 -80.10 -16.50 -25.03
N SER A 3 -79.09 -17.30 -25.26
CA SER A 3 -78.57 -18.28 -24.31
C SER A 3 -78.03 -17.60 -23.05
N PRO A 4 -78.24 -18.17 -21.85
CA PRO A 4 -77.73 -17.57 -20.57
C PRO A 4 -76.25 -17.43 -20.47
N ILE A 5 -75.48 -18.05 -21.35
CA ILE A 5 -74.01 -17.99 -21.39
C ILE A 5 -73.53 -16.65 -21.93
N PHE A 6 -74.27 -15.93 -22.75
CA PHE A 6 -73.90 -14.64 -23.35
C PHE A 6 -73.99 -13.46 -22.36
N GLU A 7 -74.91 -13.52 -21.41
CA GLU A 7 -75.05 -12.50 -20.37
C GLU A 7 -74.03 -12.65 -19.27
N SER A 8 -73.55 -13.84 -18.99
CA SER A 8 -72.49 -14.05 -18.01
C SER A 8 -71.10 -13.59 -18.53
N MET A 9 -70.84 -13.76 -19.84
CA MET A 9 -69.62 -13.28 -20.47
C MET A 9 -69.52 -11.74 -20.57
N GLN A 10 -70.65 -11.04 -20.79
CA GLN A 10 -70.67 -9.56 -20.79
C GLN A 10 -70.53 -8.99 -19.40
N ARG A 11 -70.99 -9.64 -18.35
CA ARG A 11 -70.75 -9.21 -16.95
C ARG A 11 -69.31 -9.48 -16.51
N LEU A 12 -68.69 -10.58 -16.99
CA LEU A 12 -67.29 -10.88 -16.69
C LEU A 12 -66.32 -9.92 -17.41
N LEU A 13 -66.63 -9.52 -18.65
CA LEU A 13 -65.83 -8.53 -19.40
C LEU A 13 -65.98 -7.12 -18.84
N PHE A 14 -67.14 -6.73 -18.28
CA PHE A 14 -67.32 -5.45 -17.60
C PHE A 14 -66.60 -5.40 -16.25
N PHE A 15 -66.56 -6.52 -15.51
CA PHE A 15 -65.88 -6.59 -14.23
C PHE A 15 -64.35 -6.65 -14.39
N THR A 16 -63.82 -7.37 -15.40
CA THR A 16 -62.39 -7.39 -15.72
C THR A 16 -61.89 -6.06 -16.33
N GLY A 17 -62.73 -5.37 -17.14
CA GLY A 17 -62.38 -4.04 -17.65
C GLY A 17 -62.34 -2.97 -16.55
N PHE A 18 -63.19 -3.07 -15.52
CA PHE A 18 -63.23 -2.16 -14.39
C PHE A 18 -62.10 -2.42 -13.39
N ILE A 19 -61.65 -3.65 -13.24
CA ILE A 19 -60.47 -4.01 -12.42
C ILE A 19 -59.18 -3.62 -13.14
N LEU A 20 -59.09 -3.76 -14.47
CA LEU A 20 -57.91 -3.26 -15.23
C LEU A 20 -57.80 -1.75 -15.27
N SER A 21 -58.93 -1.01 -15.31
CA SER A 21 -58.91 0.46 -15.28
C SER A 21 -58.60 1.06 -13.91
N PHE A 22 -58.76 0.32 -12.82
CA PHE A 22 -58.36 0.73 -11.47
C PHE A 22 -56.90 0.44 -11.15
N TYR A 23 -56.21 -0.45 -11.90
CA TYR A 23 -54.79 -0.74 -11.72
C TYR A 23 -53.84 0.17 -12.52
N ILE A 24 -54.35 1.00 -13.43
CA ILE A 24 -53.57 1.96 -14.22
C ILE A 24 -53.39 3.31 -13.47
N GLY A 25 -54.03 3.50 -12.31
CA GLY A 25 -54.10 4.77 -11.62
C GLY A 25 -53.07 5.07 -10.54
N LEU A 26 -52.36 4.08 -10.00
CA LEU A 26 -51.43 4.29 -8.89
C LEU A 26 -50.25 3.32 -8.96
N ALA A 27 -49.33 3.55 -9.91
CA ALA A 27 -48.01 2.99 -9.77
C ALA A 27 -47.29 3.72 -8.61
N GLN A 28 -47.53 3.24 -7.38
CA GLN A 28 -46.75 3.73 -6.24
C GLN A 28 -45.27 3.40 -6.47
N VAL A 29 -44.40 4.40 -6.28
CA VAL A 29 -42.95 4.20 -6.27
C VAL A 29 -42.60 3.05 -5.32
N GLN A 30 -41.99 2.01 -5.86
CA GLN A 30 -41.53 0.89 -5.06
C GLN A 30 -40.28 1.26 -4.30
N ILE A 31 -40.31 1.20 -2.98
CA ILE A 31 -39.20 1.48 -2.09
C ILE A 31 -38.94 0.24 -1.24
N PRO A 32 -37.73 -0.36 -1.29
CA PRO A 32 -37.37 -1.47 -0.43
C PRO A 32 -37.49 -1.13 1.05
N ALA A 33 -37.86 -2.12 1.88
CA ALA A 33 -38.07 -1.93 3.32
C ALA A 33 -36.83 -1.35 4.03
N ALA A 34 -35.63 -1.80 3.65
CA ALA A 34 -34.36 -1.27 4.16
C ALA A 34 -34.15 0.21 3.79
N SER A 35 -34.52 0.61 2.57
CA SER A 35 -34.46 2.02 2.15
C SER A 35 -35.47 2.89 2.87
N LYS A 36 -36.69 2.36 3.17
CA LYS A 36 -37.67 3.08 3.98
C LYS A 36 -37.14 3.37 5.39
N GLN A 37 -36.54 2.39 6.03
CA GLN A 37 -35.97 2.55 7.37
C GLN A 37 -34.84 3.59 7.37
N THR A 38 -33.96 3.57 6.36
CA THR A 38 -32.88 4.55 6.21
C THR A 38 -33.44 5.94 5.92
N MET A 39 -34.50 6.06 5.11
CA MET A 39 -35.18 7.32 4.84
C MET A 39 -35.80 7.94 6.09
N ASP A 40 -36.28 7.14 7.02
CA ASP A 40 -36.93 7.62 8.25
C ASP A 40 -35.95 7.97 9.37
N TYR A 41 -34.74 7.40 9.36
CA TYR A 41 -33.74 7.56 10.45
C TYR A 41 -32.58 8.50 10.19
N TYR A 42 -32.18 8.77 8.93
CA TYR A 42 -30.94 9.51 8.62
C TYR A 42 -31.20 10.84 7.91
N TYR A 43 -31.64 11.82 8.66
CA TYR A 43 -31.83 13.18 8.17
C TYR A 43 -30.76 14.18 8.67
N LYS A 44 -29.47 13.99 8.32
CA LYS A 44 -28.49 15.10 8.41
C LYS A 44 -27.33 14.80 7.45
N GLY A 45 -27.31 15.42 6.29
CA GLY A 45 -26.19 15.36 5.34
C GLY A 45 -26.61 15.15 3.88
N SER A 46 -25.64 15.05 2.98
CA SER A 46 -25.88 14.73 1.57
C SER A 46 -26.30 13.26 1.42
N GLN A 47 -27.38 13.03 0.66
CA GLN A 47 -27.93 11.71 0.43
C GLN A 47 -27.98 11.40 -1.07
N SER A 48 -27.54 10.20 -1.45
CA SER A 48 -27.62 9.72 -2.83
C SER A 48 -28.62 8.59 -2.95
N TYR A 49 -29.25 8.49 -4.11
CA TYR A 49 -30.23 7.46 -4.45
C TYR A 49 -29.94 6.86 -5.82
N VAL A 50 -30.41 5.64 -6.03
CA VAL A 50 -30.51 5.00 -7.34
C VAL A 50 -31.99 4.82 -7.64
N ALA A 51 -32.43 5.21 -8.82
CA ALA A 51 -33.84 5.11 -9.22
C ALA A 51 -33.99 4.48 -10.59
N ILE A 52 -35.12 3.79 -10.79
CA ILE A 52 -35.60 3.42 -12.12
C ILE A 52 -36.69 4.42 -12.48
N VAL A 53 -36.58 5.00 -13.67
CA VAL A 53 -37.52 5.99 -14.17
C VAL A 53 -38.14 5.55 -15.50
N ASN A 54 -39.29 6.13 -15.83
CA ASN A 54 -39.96 5.94 -17.12
C ASN A 54 -40.00 7.26 -17.92
N GLU A 55 -40.65 7.27 -19.05
CA GLU A 55 -40.78 8.40 -19.98
C GLU A 55 -41.44 9.65 -19.40
N ARG A 56 -42.12 9.53 -18.26
CA ARG A 56 -42.79 10.67 -17.58
C ARG A 56 -41.85 11.42 -16.63
N PHE A 57 -40.67 10.89 -16.38
CA PHE A 57 -39.71 11.49 -15.48
C PHE A 57 -39.11 12.77 -16.07
N LYS A 58 -39.07 13.81 -15.27
CA LYS A 58 -38.44 15.09 -15.61
C LYS A 58 -37.32 15.43 -14.63
N GLU A 59 -36.14 15.73 -15.12
CA GLU A 59 -35.02 16.16 -14.29
C GLU A 59 -35.29 17.47 -13.54
N SER A 60 -36.12 18.34 -14.11
CA SER A 60 -36.55 19.61 -13.47
C SER A 60 -37.16 19.36 -12.09
N ASP A 61 -37.92 18.29 -11.92
CA ASP A 61 -38.63 18.00 -10.67
C ASP A 61 -37.62 17.65 -9.54
N ILE A 62 -36.44 17.07 -9.90
CA ILE A 62 -35.34 16.81 -8.96
C ILE A 62 -34.65 18.14 -8.58
N VAL A 63 -34.43 19.03 -9.55
CA VAL A 63 -33.80 20.34 -9.34
C VAL A 63 -34.66 21.23 -8.46
N GLU A 64 -35.98 21.22 -8.64
CA GLU A 64 -36.93 21.95 -7.81
C GLU A 64 -36.92 21.50 -6.35
N LEU A 65 -36.61 20.24 -6.09
CA LEU A 65 -36.42 19.67 -4.75
C LEU A 65 -35.00 19.90 -4.19
N GLY A 66 -34.15 20.68 -4.87
CA GLY A 66 -32.77 20.97 -4.43
C GLY A 66 -31.80 19.84 -4.66
N GLY A 67 -32.13 18.89 -5.53
CA GLY A 67 -31.27 17.79 -5.92
C GLY A 67 -30.62 17.98 -7.29
N SER A 68 -29.84 16.99 -7.68
CA SER A 68 -29.26 16.86 -9.04
C SER A 68 -29.36 15.43 -9.53
N VAL A 69 -29.50 15.27 -10.84
CA VAL A 69 -29.36 13.98 -11.52
C VAL A 69 -27.87 13.82 -11.85
N GLY A 70 -27.27 12.68 -11.48
CA GLY A 70 -25.88 12.35 -11.80
C GLY A 70 -25.76 11.61 -13.13
N SER A 71 -25.57 10.29 -13.10
CA SER A 71 -25.47 9.47 -14.30
C SER A 71 -26.83 8.88 -14.69
N ARG A 72 -26.99 8.60 -16.01
CA ARG A 72 -28.14 7.86 -16.56
C ARG A 72 -27.66 6.73 -17.44
N THR A 73 -28.15 5.53 -17.16
CA THR A 73 -27.87 4.32 -17.94
C THR A 73 -29.20 3.63 -18.23
N GLY A 74 -29.76 3.84 -19.44
CA GLY A 74 -31.12 3.44 -19.78
C GLY A 74 -32.15 4.10 -18.86
N ASP A 75 -32.93 3.27 -18.15
CA ASP A 75 -33.95 3.73 -17.20
C ASP A 75 -33.40 3.89 -15.76
N ILE A 76 -32.13 3.59 -15.53
CA ILE A 76 -31.48 3.74 -14.22
C ILE A 76 -30.81 5.11 -14.15
N ILE A 77 -31.09 5.86 -13.08
CA ILE A 77 -30.47 7.16 -12.80
C ILE A 77 -29.94 7.22 -11.37
N THR A 78 -28.93 8.08 -11.16
CA THR A 78 -28.47 8.43 -9.82
C THR A 78 -28.96 9.81 -9.44
N LEU A 79 -29.38 9.99 -8.18
CA LEU A 79 -29.91 11.24 -7.66
C LEU A 79 -29.06 11.66 -6.44
N HIS A 80 -28.73 12.95 -6.35
CA HIS A 80 -27.93 13.49 -5.26
C HIS A 80 -28.62 14.70 -4.64
N PHE A 81 -28.76 14.70 -3.31
CA PHE A 81 -29.37 15.79 -2.56
C PHE A 81 -28.42 16.31 -1.49
N ARG A 82 -28.36 17.63 -1.32
CA ARG A 82 -27.67 18.30 -0.22
C ARG A 82 -28.74 18.91 0.70
N ASN A 83 -28.82 18.40 1.93
CA ASN A 83 -29.67 18.96 3.00
C ASN A 83 -31.19 18.95 2.77
N SER A 84 -31.76 18.06 1.96
CA SER A 84 -33.20 17.95 1.75
C SER A 84 -33.79 16.61 2.15
N SER A 85 -35.09 16.63 2.53
CA SER A 85 -35.86 15.46 2.91
C SER A 85 -36.35 14.69 1.69
N PRO A 86 -36.04 13.40 1.55
CA PRO A 86 -36.46 12.61 0.39
C PRO A 86 -37.93 12.16 0.45
N ASN A 87 -38.72 12.57 1.42
CA ASN A 87 -40.14 12.21 1.49
C ASN A 87 -40.93 12.69 0.27
N GLU A 88 -40.47 13.75 -0.37
CA GLU A 88 -41.09 14.29 -1.59
C GLU A 88 -40.73 13.52 -2.85
N LEU A 89 -39.59 12.81 -2.86
CA LEU A 89 -39.16 11.96 -3.97
C LEU A 89 -40.16 10.84 -4.29
N LYS A 90 -40.93 10.40 -3.30
CA LYS A 90 -41.98 9.39 -3.48
C LYS A 90 -43.13 9.85 -4.40
N ASN A 91 -43.29 11.16 -4.56
CA ASN A 91 -44.37 11.75 -5.30
C ASN A 91 -43.96 12.24 -6.69
N ILE A 92 -42.69 12.10 -7.07
CA ILE A 92 -42.19 12.50 -8.39
C ILE A 92 -42.74 11.60 -9.47
N THR A 93 -43.45 12.19 -10.41
CA THR A 93 -43.99 11.46 -11.55
C THR A 93 -42.86 10.86 -12.37
N GLY A 94 -42.98 9.58 -12.69
CA GLY A 94 -42.00 8.86 -13.52
C GLY A 94 -40.91 8.13 -12.76
N ILE A 95 -40.77 8.30 -11.46
CA ILE A 95 -39.97 7.36 -10.65
C ILE A 95 -40.79 6.10 -10.41
N VAL A 96 -40.27 4.97 -10.85
CA VAL A 96 -40.90 3.66 -10.71
C VAL A 96 -40.37 2.92 -9.49
N TYR A 97 -39.06 3.04 -9.26
CA TYR A 97 -38.35 2.40 -8.16
C TYR A 97 -37.33 3.38 -7.59
N LEU A 98 -37.18 3.41 -6.28
CA LEU A 98 -36.24 4.29 -5.58
C LEU A 98 -35.59 3.54 -4.43
N GLN A 99 -34.27 3.54 -4.39
CA GLN A 99 -33.52 3.06 -3.24
C GLN A 99 -32.44 4.05 -2.82
N VAL A 100 -32.16 4.08 -1.53
CA VAL A 100 -30.98 4.78 -1.00
C VAL A 100 -29.73 4.11 -1.56
N ALA A 101 -28.78 4.88 -2.06
CA ALA A 101 -27.50 4.34 -2.52
C ALA A 101 -26.78 3.69 -1.33
N ASN A 102 -26.65 2.36 -1.39
CA ASN A 102 -25.94 1.62 -0.37
C ASN A 102 -24.45 1.97 -0.46
N LYS A 103 -23.83 2.19 0.69
CA LYS A 103 -22.38 2.38 0.76
C LYS A 103 -21.70 1.09 0.31
N VAL A 104 -20.80 1.19 -0.64
CA VAL A 104 -19.89 0.11 -1.01
C VAL A 104 -18.77 0.12 0.01
N THR A 105 -18.75 -0.84 0.90
CA THR A 105 -17.67 -1.02 1.87
C THR A 105 -16.72 -2.10 1.36
N PRO A 106 -15.40 -1.86 1.37
CA PRO A 106 -14.42 -2.92 1.19
C PRO A 106 -14.62 -3.96 2.29
N LYS A 107 -14.63 -5.24 1.95
CA LYS A 107 -14.80 -6.31 2.95
C LYS A 107 -13.53 -7.12 3.07
N LEU A 108 -12.84 -7.04 4.23
CA LEU A 108 -11.79 -7.99 4.65
C LEU A 108 -12.31 -9.44 4.61
N SER A 109 -13.62 -9.60 4.77
CA SER A 109 -14.32 -10.89 4.68
C SER A 109 -14.08 -11.68 3.38
N ARG A 110 -13.44 -11.06 2.36
CA ARG A 110 -13.05 -11.72 1.11
C ARG A 110 -11.58 -12.11 1.04
N VAL A 111 -10.68 -11.36 1.70
CA VAL A 111 -9.24 -11.67 1.76
C VAL A 111 -8.99 -13.05 2.38
N ILE A 112 -9.69 -13.37 3.46
CA ILE A 112 -9.54 -14.65 4.16
C ILE A 112 -9.93 -15.85 3.25
N PRO A 113 -11.09 -15.86 2.56
CA PRO A 113 -11.42 -16.92 1.59
C PRO A 113 -10.49 -16.92 0.35
N ASP A 114 -10.08 -15.77 -0.14
CA ASP A 114 -9.17 -15.65 -1.30
C ASP A 114 -7.83 -16.35 -1.02
N LEU A 115 -7.28 -16.13 0.17
CA LEU A 115 -6.10 -16.84 0.68
C LEU A 115 -6.38 -18.30 1.09
N ARG A 116 -7.64 -18.76 1.08
CA ARG A 116 -8.08 -20.03 1.68
C ARG A 116 -7.68 -20.17 3.16
N ALA A 117 -7.45 -19.07 3.83
CA ALA A 117 -7.09 -19.05 5.24
C ALA A 117 -8.24 -19.54 6.13
N ASP A 118 -9.50 -19.35 5.71
CA ASP A 118 -10.67 -19.90 6.36
C ASP A 118 -10.67 -21.44 6.38
N SER A 119 -10.24 -22.10 5.30
CA SER A 119 -10.09 -23.56 5.25
C SER A 119 -8.98 -24.04 6.20
N VAL A 120 -7.85 -23.31 6.26
CA VAL A 120 -6.76 -23.60 7.21
C VAL A 120 -7.23 -23.41 8.66
N GLN A 121 -7.97 -22.34 8.93
CA GLN A 121 -8.52 -22.04 10.26
C GLN A 121 -9.53 -23.11 10.71
N ARG A 122 -10.35 -23.66 9.80
CA ARG A 122 -11.27 -24.77 10.08
C ARG A 122 -10.58 -26.14 10.14
N GLY A 123 -9.40 -26.27 9.55
CA GLY A 123 -8.70 -27.55 9.43
C GLY A 123 -9.20 -28.43 8.28
N ASP A 124 -9.78 -27.82 7.22
CA ASP A 124 -10.29 -28.56 6.07
C ASP A 124 -9.16 -29.33 5.38
N GLY A 125 -9.19 -30.66 5.45
CA GLY A 125 -8.14 -31.53 4.92
C GLY A 125 -6.84 -31.55 5.74
N LEU A 126 -6.81 -30.95 6.93
CA LEU A 126 -5.67 -30.90 7.85
C LEU A 126 -5.96 -31.72 9.11
N THR A 127 -4.95 -31.98 9.93
CA THR A 127 -5.10 -32.70 11.20
C THR A 127 -5.86 -31.92 12.25
N GLN A 128 -5.86 -30.59 12.16
CA GLN A 128 -6.59 -29.65 13.03
C GLN A 128 -6.69 -28.28 12.37
N GLY A 129 -7.48 -27.38 12.94
CA GLY A 129 -7.50 -25.97 12.56
C GLY A 129 -6.27 -25.24 13.06
N TYR A 130 -5.73 -24.34 12.23
CA TYR A 130 -4.58 -23.50 12.57
C TYR A 130 -5.01 -22.04 12.55
N THR A 131 -4.95 -21.40 13.71
CA THR A 131 -5.45 -20.04 13.97
C THR A 131 -4.35 -19.07 14.40
N GLY A 132 -3.10 -19.55 14.44
CA GLY A 132 -1.96 -18.84 14.98
C GLY A 132 -1.77 -19.00 16.49
N LYS A 133 -2.57 -19.86 17.14
CA LYS A 133 -2.41 -20.15 18.57
C LYS A 133 -0.99 -20.64 18.86
N ASP A 134 -0.39 -20.15 19.94
CA ASP A 134 0.99 -20.44 20.39
C ASP A 134 2.09 -19.99 19.40
N VAL A 135 1.78 -19.04 18.52
CA VAL A 135 2.73 -18.35 17.65
C VAL A 135 2.75 -16.88 18.00
N ILE A 136 3.92 -16.25 17.90
CA ILE A 136 4.09 -14.80 17.99
C ILE A 136 4.28 -14.25 16.59
N ILE A 137 3.52 -13.20 16.27
CA ILE A 137 3.76 -12.34 15.11
C ILE A 137 4.54 -11.13 15.62
N GLY A 138 5.80 -11.00 15.21
CA GLY A 138 6.59 -9.79 15.37
C GLY A 138 6.26 -8.82 14.23
N ILE A 139 6.04 -7.56 14.55
CA ILE A 139 5.76 -6.53 13.54
C ILE A 139 6.70 -5.36 13.76
N THR A 140 7.52 -5.04 12.78
CA THR A 140 8.30 -3.80 12.72
C THR A 140 7.59 -2.83 11.80
N ASP A 141 7.05 -1.73 12.36
CA ASP A 141 6.21 -0.78 11.63
C ASP A 141 6.04 0.54 12.43
N TRP A 142 5.07 1.36 12.06
CA TRP A 142 4.71 2.62 12.71
C TRP A 142 3.20 2.80 12.81
N GLY A 143 2.74 3.49 13.85
CA GLY A 143 1.33 3.81 14.03
C GLY A 143 0.54 2.71 14.71
N PHE A 144 1.08 2.18 15.78
CA PHE A 144 0.40 1.18 16.62
C PHE A 144 -0.54 1.84 17.63
N ASP A 145 -1.77 1.33 17.67
CA ASP A 145 -2.75 1.57 18.73
C ASP A 145 -2.82 0.33 19.62
N TYR A 146 -2.15 0.37 20.77
CA TYR A 146 -2.09 -0.79 21.67
C TYR A 146 -3.43 -1.10 22.36
N THR A 147 -4.37 -0.16 22.29
CA THR A 147 -5.70 -0.28 22.92
C THR A 147 -6.77 -0.78 21.95
N HIS A 148 -6.42 -0.98 20.67
CA HIS A 148 -7.40 -1.33 19.65
C HIS A 148 -8.02 -2.71 19.92
N PRO A 149 -9.38 -2.86 19.91
CA PRO A 149 -10.07 -4.12 20.26
C PRO A 149 -9.65 -5.33 19.43
N MET A 150 -9.19 -5.13 18.19
CA MET A 150 -8.69 -6.19 17.31
C MET A 150 -7.46 -6.91 17.86
N PHE A 151 -6.72 -6.31 18.77
CA PHE A 151 -5.52 -6.90 19.39
C PHE A 151 -5.81 -7.60 20.72
N TYR A 152 -7.08 -7.65 21.11
CA TYR A 152 -7.55 -8.45 22.23
C TYR A 152 -7.92 -9.86 21.78
N ASP A 153 -8.15 -10.74 22.73
CA ASP A 153 -8.70 -12.08 22.46
C ASP A 153 -10.10 -11.99 21.82
N THR A 154 -10.63 -13.11 21.38
CA THR A 154 -11.96 -13.17 20.72
C THR A 154 -13.10 -12.76 21.64
N ALA A 155 -12.91 -12.80 22.96
CA ALA A 155 -13.86 -12.31 23.97
C ALA A 155 -13.68 -10.82 24.29
N VAL A 156 -12.68 -10.16 23.72
CA VAL A 156 -12.29 -8.76 23.95
C VAL A 156 -12.01 -8.49 25.43
N GLN A 157 -11.40 -9.46 26.13
CA GLN A 157 -11.12 -9.36 27.57
C GLN A 157 -9.64 -9.10 27.86
N HIS A 158 -8.72 -9.74 27.13
CA HIS A 158 -7.28 -9.66 27.37
C HIS A 158 -6.52 -9.34 26.10
N THR A 159 -5.54 -8.42 26.23
CA THR A 159 -4.67 -8.11 25.08
C THR A 159 -3.83 -9.31 24.68
N ARG A 160 -3.62 -9.47 23.38
CA ARG A 160 -2.69 -10.46 22.79
C ARG A 160 -1.33 -9.84 22.47
N ILE A 161 -1.15 -8.54 22.69
CA ILE A 161 0.16 -7.89 22.63
C ILE A 161 0.92 -8.28 23.90
N LEU A 162 2.00 -9.04 23.75
CA LEU A 162 2.84 -9.47 24.88
C LEU A 162 3.74 -8.34 25.34
N ALA A 163 4.35 -7.64 24.39
CA ALA A 163 5.18 -6.47 24.63
C ALA A 163 5.27 -5.59 23.39
N ALA A 164 5.58 -4.31 23.59
CA ALA A 164 5.88 -3.35 22.54
C ALA A 164 7.17 -2.58 22.87
N TRP A 165 7.99 -2.30 21.85
CA TRP A 165 9.18 -1.47 21.94
C TRP A 165 9.05 -0.26 21.04
N ASP A 166 8.93 0.92 21.64
CA ASP A 166 8.93 2.19 20.93
C ASP A 166 10.35 2.78 20.91
N GLN A 167 11.06 2.61 19.81
CA GLN A 167 12.45 3.05 19.68
C GLN A 167 12.58 4.58 19.56
N PHE A 168 11.51 5.29 19.17
CA PHE A 168 11.51 6.77 19.14
C PHE A 168 11.38 7.40 20.51
N LYS A 169 10.74 6.73 21.45
CA LYS A 169 10.50 7.27 22.79
C LYS A 169 11.74 7.16 23.66
N ARG A 170 12.22 8.30 24.15
CA ARG A 170 13.47 8.39 24.92
C ARG A 170 13.24 8.49 26.44
N SER A 171 12.00 8.42 26.91
CA SER A 171 11.64 8.54 28.33
C SER A 171 10.95 7.26 28.79
N GLY A 172 11.65 6.37 29.46
CA GLY A 172 11.15 5.10 29.95
C GLY A 172 12.25 4.05 29.99
N PRO A 173 11.97 2.84 30.50
CA PRO A 173 12.94 1.78 30.51
C PRO A 173 13.22 1.29 29.07
N ALA A 174 14.49 1.17 28.72
CA ALA A 174 14.88 0.45 27.51
C ALA A 174 14.75 -1.07 27.74
N PRO A 175 14.56 -1.88 26.68
CA PRO A 175 14.61 -3.32 26.81
C PRO A 175 15.97 -3.81 27.32
N ASP A 176 15.99 -4.95 28.01
CA ASP A 176 17.22 -5.56 28.48
C ASP A 176 18.21 -5.79 27.32
N GLY A 177 19.46 -5.38 27.54
CA GLY A 177 20.53 -5.43 26.53
C GLY A 177 20.58 -4.25 25.56
N PHE A 178 19.64 -3.32 25.63
CA PHE A 178 19.60 -2.10 24.79
C PHE A 178 19.63 -0.84 25.66
N SER A 179 20.06 0.27 25.07
CA SER A 179 20.23 1.55 25.81
C SER A 179 19.28 2.65 25.32
N TYR A 180 18.30 2.33 24.48
CA TYR A 180 17.42 3.32 23.87
C TYR A 180 15.98 2.77 23.68
N GLY A 181 15.07 3.69 23.37
CA GLY A 181 13.66 3.38 23.24
C GLY A 181 12.97 3.18 24.58
N THR A 182 11.70 2.83 24.53
CA THR A 182 10.89 2.49 25.70
C THR A 182 10.16 1.19 25.46
N ILE A 183 10.29 0.24 26.39
CA ILE A 183 9.54 -1.01 26.36
C ILE A 183 8.24 -0.87 27.18
N TYR A 184 7.20 -1.57 26.75
CA TYR A 184 5.94 -1.76 27.44
C TYR A 184 5.64 -3.24 27.51
N GLU A 185 5.51 -3.79 28.71
CA GLU A 185 5.23 -5.20 28.93
C GLU A 185 3.94 -5.41 29.70
N GLY A 186 3.10 -6.28 29.19
CA GLY A 186 1.81 -6.60 29.80
C GLY A 186 0.74 -5.53 29.58
N GLU A 187 -0.49 -5.90 29.89
CA GLU A 187 -1.69 -5.13 29.56
C GLU A 187 -1.72 -3.74 30.22
N ALA A 188 -1.30 -3.63 31.46
CA ALA A 188 -1.36 -2.36 32.20
C ALA A 188 -0.46 -1.27 31.61
N GLU A 189 0.76 -1.62 31.20
CA GLU A 189 1.70 -0.68 30.59
C GLU A 189 1.28 -0.30 29.18
N LEU A 190 0.79 -1.26 28.37
CA LEU A 190 0.28 -1.03 27.03
C LEU A 190 -0.95 -0.11 27.04
N LEU A 191 -1.88 -0.31 28.00
CA LEU A 191 -3.04 0.57 28.17
C LEU A 191 -2.64 1.97 28.64
N ALA A 192 -1.63 2.10 29.52
CA ALA A 192 -1.11 3.39 29.94
C ALA A 192 -0.38 4.13 28.81
N ALA A 193 0.34 3.41 27.96
CA ALA A 193 1.01 3.97 26.78
C ALA A 193 0.03 4.37 25.69
N GLN A 194 -1.07 3.63 25.53
CA GLN A 194 -2.12 3.79 24.52
C GLN A 194 -1.65 3.54 23.09
N LYS A 195 -0.57 4.16 22.66
CA LYS A 195 -0.04 4.14 21.30
C LYS A 195 1.45 4.39 21.29
N ASP A 196 2.07 4.18 20.14
CA ASP A 196 3.46 4.56 19.88
C ASP A 196 3.66 6.08 19.76
N THR A 197 4.92 6.49 19.74
CA THR A 197 5.31 7.89 19.58
C THR A 197 5.11 8.37 18.14
N ILE A 198 4.92 9.67 17.96
CA ILE A 198 5.01 10.33 16.64
C ILE A 198 6.42 10.08 16.05
N ASN A 199 6.46 9.60 14.84
CA ASN A 199 7.67 9.39 14.06
C ASN A 199 7.70 10.29 12.81
N ILE A 200 8.58 10.01 11.87
CA ILE A 200 8.72 10.76 10.61
C ILE A 200 7.45 10.79 9.74
N TYR A 201 6.54 9.85 9.94
CA TYR A 201 5.24 9.76 9.26
C TYR A 201 4.09 10.40 10.05
N GLY A 202 4.38 11.08 11.16
CA GLY A 202 3.39 11.64 12.05
C GLY A 202 2.60 10.56 12.82
N TYR A 203 1.32 10.82 13.11
CA TYR A 203 0.41 9.81 13.68
C TYR A 203 -0.08 8.88 12.57
N ALA A 204 0.79 7.98 12.12
CA ALA A 204 0.43 7.00 11.12
C ALA A 204 -0.53 5.94 11.70
N THR A 205 -1.11 5.14 10.82
CA THR A 205 -1.99 4.02 11.18
C THR A 205 -1.53 2.71 10.56
N HIS A 206 -0.44 2.73 9.81
CA HIS A 206 0.03 1.61 8.98
C HIS A 206 0.28 0.35 9.80
N GLY A 207 1.01 0.43 10.92
CA GLY A 207 1.30 -0.73 11.78
C GLY A 207 0.05 -1.36 12.40
N SER A 208 -0.94 -0.55 12.81
CA SER A 208 -2.22 -1.06 13.28
C SER A 208 -2.99 -1.79 12.17
N HIS A 209 -2.96 -1.27 10.94
CA HIS A 209 -3.61 -1.89 9.79
C HIS A 209 -2.95 -3.23 9.43
N VAL A 210 -1.63 -3.27 9.36
CA VAL A 210 -0.83 -4.49 9.11
C VAL A 210 -1.09 -5.55 10.19
N ALA A 211 -1.06 -5.17 11.47
CA ALA A 211 -1.32 -6.07 12.59
C ALA A 211 -2.73 -6.68 12.54
N GLY A 212 -3.72 -5.88 12.18
CA GLY A 212 -5.10 -6.35 12.03
C GLY A 212 -5.27 -7.38 10.91
N ILE A 213 -4.60 -7.19 9.75
CA ILE A 213 -4.59 -8.17 8.65
C ILE A 213 -3.92 -9.47 9.11
N ALA A 214 -2.75 -9.36 9.74
CA ALA A 214 -1.97 -10.53 10.14
C ALA A 214 -2.70 -11.38 11.17
N GLY A 215 -3.27 -10.78 12.22
CA GLY A 215 -3.79 -11.56 13.33
C GLY A 215 -4.91 -10.91 14.15
N GLY A 216 -5.65 -9.91 13.60
CA GLY A 216 -6.76 -9.30 14.32
C GLY A 216 -7.82 -10.31 14.75
N SER A 217 -8.32 -10.22 16.00
CA SER A 217 -9.31 -11.17 16.54
C SER A 217 -10.70 -11.07 15.91
N GLY A 218 -10.96 -10.00 15.19
CA GLY A 218 -12.29 -9.65 14.70
C GLY A 218 -13.09 -8.77 15.65
N ALA A 219 -12.74 -8.71 16.95
CA ALA A 219 -13.42 -7.90 17.95
C ALA A 219 -14.97 -8.02 17.91
N GLY A 220 -15.48 -9.24 17.69
CA GLY A 220 -16.91 -9.50 17.54
C GLY A 220 -17.49 -9.17 16.15
N THR A 221 -16.66 -8.82 15.17
CA THR A 221 -17.05 -8.60 13.77
C THR A 221 -16.56 -9.72 12.86
N ASP A 222 -17.00 -9.72 11.59
CA ASP A 222 -16.54 -10.68 10.57
C ASP A 222 -15.15 -10.34 9.98
N HIS A 223 -14.46 -9.32 10.53
CA HIS A 223 -13.19 -8.81 10.01
C HIS A 223 -11.97 -9.32 10.76
N ARG A 224 -11.89 -10.62 11.01
CA ARG A 224 -10.71 -11.22 11.65
C ARG A 224 -9.53 -11.36 10.69
N GLY A 225 -8.31 -11.29 11.22
CA GLY A 225 -7.07 -11.53 10.49
C GLY A 225 -6.81 -13.02 10.21
N VAL A 226 -5.70 -13.28 9.54
CA VAL A 226 -5.31 -14.63 9.11
C VAL A 226 -5.01 -15.52 10.32
N ALA A 227 -4.19 -15.05 11.26
CA ALA A 227 -3.77 -15.79 12.46
C ALA A 227 -4.40 -15.17 13.73
N TYR A 228 -5.72 -15.18 13.81
CA TYR A 228 -6.51 -14.40 14.77
C TYR A 228 -6.36 -14.80 16.25
N GLU A 229 -5.66 -15.90 16.57
CA GLU A 229 -5.28 -16.28 17.93
C GLU A 229 -3.79 -16.12 18.22
N ALA A 230 -2.99 -15.58 17.28
CA ALA A 230 -1.58 -15.31 17.51
C ALA A 230 -1.36 -14.19 18.54
N ASN A 231 -0.24 -14.25 19.25
CA ASN A 231 0.24 -13.15 20.07
C ASN A 231 1.06 -12.16 19.21
N TYR A 232 1.30 -10.97 19.75
CA TYR A 232 2.09 -9.94 19.08
C TYR A 232 3.31 -9.51 19.89
N LEU A 233 4.40 -9.21 19.18
CA LEU A 233 5.46 -8.30 19.60
C LEU A 233 5.49 -7.15 18.60
N MET A 234 5.36 -5.91 19.04
CA MET A 234 5.28 -4.74 18.18
C MET A 234 6.49 -3.84 18.40
N VAL A 235 7.18 -3.45 17.34
CA VAL A 235 8.28 -2.49 17.40
C VAL A 235 8.03 -1.33 16.46
N THR A 236 7.91 -0.13 17.05
CA THR A 236 7.99 1.13 16.31
C THR A 236 9.46 1.46 16.14
N PHE A 237 10.02 1.12 14.98
CA PHE A 237 11.47 1.14 14.78
C PHE A 237 11.97 2.47 14.21
N LEU A 238 13.18 2.86 14.59
CA LEU A 238 13.94 3.89 13.90
C LEU A 238 14.24 3.41 12.48
N ALA A 239 14.17 4.33 11.52
CA ALA A 239 14.34 3.98 10.11
C ALA A 239 15.83 3.84 9.74
N ASP A 240 16.57 2.98 10.46
CA ASP A 240 17.95 2.63 10.19
C ASP A 240 18.22 1.13 10.39
N GLU A 241 19.31 0.64 9.82
CA GLU A 241 19.67 -0.78 9.78
C GLU A 241 19.93 -1.36 11.17
N ALA A 242 20.61 -0.62 12.05
CA ALA A 242 20.95 -1.09 13.38
C ALA A 242 19.68 -1.27 14.21
N ALA A 243 18.78 -0.29 14.18
CA ALA A 243 17.52 -0.32 14.88
C ALA A 243 16.62 -1.49 14.44
N VAL A 244 16.64 -1.80 13.15
CA VAL A 244 15.90 -2.95 12.59
C VAL A 244 16.48 -4.28 13.07
N ILE A 245 17.80 -4.45 13.03
CA ILE A 245 18.48 -5.68 13.51
C ILE A 245 18.27 -5.83 15.01
N ASP A 246 18.34 -4.75 15.77
CA ASP A 246 18.05 -4.73 17.21
C ASP A 246 16.60 -5.17 17.49
N ALA A 247 15.64 -4.68 16.70
CA ALA A 247 14.24 -5.08 16.81
C ALA A 247 14.07 -6.60 16.59
N PHE A 248 14.69 -7.16 15.57
CA PHE A 248 14.63 -8.60 15.30
C PHE A 248 15.25 -9.41 16.43
N SER A 249 16.41 -8.97 16.93
CA SER A 249 17.13 -9.60 18.03
C SER A 249 16.30 -9.61 19.32
N TRP A 250 15.68 -8.47 19.64
CA TRP A 250 14.78 -8.34 20.79
C TRP A 250 13.55 -9.24 20.65
N MET A 251 12.89 -9.26 19.49
CA MET A 251 11.73 -10.12 19.24
C MET A 251 12.09 -11.59 19.39
N LYS A 252 13.25 -12.01 18.87
CA LYS A 252 13.75 -13.38 19.00
C LYS A 252 13.99 -13.75 20.47
N ALA A 253 14.61 -12.85 21.24
CA ALA A 253 14.85 -13.07 22.67
C ALA A 253 13.53 -13.20 23.44
N LYS A 254 12.56 -12.31 23.18
CA LYS A 254 11.23 -12.36 23.80
C LYS A 254 10.44 -13.62 23.41
N ALA A 255 10.46 -14.00 22.15
CA ALA A 255 9.79 -15.23 21.71
C ALA A 255 10.35 -16.48 22.42
N LYS A 256 11.68 -16.53 22.63
CA LYS A 256 12.34 -17.57 23.41
C LYS A 256 11.90 -17.54 24.89
N GLU A 257 11.80 -16.36 25.49
CA GLU A 257 11.32 -16.17 26.87
C GLU A 257 9.88 -16.70 27.04
N TYR A 258 8.99 -16.40 26.09
CA TYR A 258 7.62 -16.90 26.09
C TYR A 258 7.48 -18.35 25.62
N GLY A 259 8.57 -19.01 25.19
CA GLY A 259 8.55 -20.39 24.69
C GLY A 259 7.71 -20.60 23.44
N LYS A 260 7.62 -19.58 22.57
CA LYS A 260 6.76 -19.57 21.38
C LYS A 260 7.60 -19.44 20.10
N ARG A 261 7.03 -19.92 18.98
CA ARG A 261 7.58 -19.71 17.64
C ARG A 261 7.37 -18.26 17.21
N LEU A 262 8.29 -17.73 16.39
CA LEU A 262 8.28 -16.35 15.94
C LEU A 262 8.21 -16.28 14.41
N VAL A 263 7.27 -15.47 13.92
CA VAL A 263 7.16 -15.01 12.53
C VAL A 263 7.27 -13.49 12.53
N ILE A 264 8.24 -12.91 11.83
CA ILE A 264 8.42 -11.45 11.75
C ILE A 264 7.89 -10.95 10.42
N ASN A 265 6.97 -10.00 10.49
CA ASN A 265 6.42 -9.28 9.34
C ASN A 265 7.12 -7.93 9.18
N MET A 266 7.55 -7.65 7.95
CA MET A 266 8.17 -6.42 7.52
C MET A 266 7.37 -5.85 6.35
N SER A 267 6.57 -4.80 6.61
CA SER A 267 5.78 -4.12 5.57
C SER A 267 6.45 -2.82 5.15
N TRP A 268 7.74 -2.87 4.90
CA TRP A 268 8.61 -1.77 4.46
C TRP A 268 9.73 -2.30 3.57
N GLY A 269 10.37 -1.43 2.80
CA GLY A 269 11.50 -1.78 1.97
C GLY A 269 12.28 -0.53 1.57
N LEU A 270 13.59 -0.68 1.36
CA LEU A 270 14.51 0.41 1.06
C LEU A 270 15.45 -0.01 -0.08
N TYR A 271 15.86 0.96 -0.92
CA TYR A 271 16.78 0.69 -2.03
C TYR A 271 18.22 1.10 -1.73
N ASN A 272 18.46 1.74 -0.58
CA ASN A 272 19.78 2.25 -0.20
C ASN A 272 20.44 1.44 0.93
N LEU A 273 19.84 0.32 1.36
CA LEU A 273 20.39 -0.52 2.43
C LEU A 273 21.54 -1.42 1.97
N GLY A 274 21.65 -1.68 0.67
CA GLY A 274 22.68 -2.57 0.18
C GLY A 274 22.57 -2.90 -1.30
N PRO A 275 23.22 -3.99 -1.71
CA PRO A 275 23.38 -4.34 -3.12
C PRO A 275 22.13 -4.86 -3.83
N LEU A 276 20.98 -4.98 -3.19
CA LEU A 276 19.72 -5.52 -3.74
C LEU A 276 19.82 -6.98 -4.26
N ASP A 277 20.81 -7.72 -3.76
CA ASP A 277 21.08 -9.12 -4.10
C ASP A 277 21.05 -10.05 -2.88
N GLY A 278 20.57 -9.54 -1.73
CA GLY A 278 20.48 -10.29 -0.48
C GLY A 278 21.80 -10.35 0.31
N THR A 279 22.82 -9.57 -0.07
CA THR A 279 24.11 -9.54 0.65
C THR A 279 24.24 -8.36 1.61
N SER A 280 23.22 -7.52 1.78
CA SER A 280 23.21 -6.46 2.78
C SER A 280 23.38 -7.00 4.20
N LEU A 281 23.86 -6.19 5.14
CA LEU A 281 24.02 -6.63 6.54
C LEU A 281 22.68 -7.02 7.18
N VAL A 282 21.59 -6.32 6.82
CA VAL A 282 20.23 -6.68 7.25
C VAL A 282 19.84 -8.06 6.70
N SER A 283 20.10 -8.33 5.41
CA SER A 283 19.83 -9.63 4.79
C SER A 283 20.64 -10.75 5.45
N GLN A 284 21.92 -10.54 5.71
CA GLN A 284 22.76 -11.52 6.41
C GLN A 284 22.26 -11.79 7.84
N ALA A 285 21.83 -10.76 8.58
CA ALA A 285 21.25 -10.94 9.91
C ALA A 285 19.94 -11.74 9.87
N ILE A 286 19.09 -11.49 8.88
CA ILE A 286 17.85 -12.23 8.65
C ILE A 286 18.15 -13.69 8.35
N ASP A 287 19.06 -13.98 7.42
CA ASP A 287 19.44 -15.36 7.04
C ASP A 287 20.00 -16.14 8.25
N GLN A 288 20.82 -15.48 9.07
CA GLN A 288 21.32 -16.07 10.31
C GLN A 288 20.19 -16.40 11.29
N MET A 289 19.25 -15.48 11.50
CA MET A 289 18.12 -15.70 12.42
C MET A 289 17.12 -16.71 11.86
N SER A 290 16.97 -16.79 10.54
CA SER A 290 16.15 -17.81 9.88
C SER A 290 16.71 -19.20 10.08
N SER A 291 18.04 -19.36 10.05
CA SER A 291 18.70 -20.65 10.36
C SER A 291 18.46 -21.10 11.82
N ASP A 292 18.18 -20.16 12.72
CA ASP A 292 17.79 -20.42 14.12
C ASP A 292 16.26 -20.63 14.30
N GLY A 293 15.50 -20.69 13.21
CA GLY A 293 14.07 -21.02 13.20
C GLY A 293 13.11 -19.84 13.26
N VAL A 294 13.56 -18.61 13.08
CA VAL A 294 12.68 -17.43 12.90
C VAL A 294 12.23 -17.39 11.43
N ILE A 295 10.94 -17.17 11.21
CA ILE A 295 10.40 -16.98 9.85
C ILE A 295 10.24 -15.48 9.59
N PHE A 296 10.78 -15.02 8.46
CA PHE A 296 10.64 -13.63 8.02
C PHE A 296 9.76 -13.53 6.77
N VAL A 297 8.85 -12.57 6.77
CA VAL A 297 7.93 -12.28 5.66
C VAL A 297 7.99 -10.79 5.35
N THR A 298 8.09 -10.43 4.08
CA THR A 298 8.15 -9.03 3.65
C THR A 298 7.30 -8.76 2.41
N SER A 299 6.91 -7.50 2.23
CA SER A 299 6.32 -7.03 0.98
C SER A 299 7.39 -6.93 -0.12
N GLY A 300 7.02 -7.21 -1.37
CA GLY A 300 7.91 -7.04 -2.53
C GLY A 300 8.25 -5.59 -2.85
N GLY A 301 7.42 -4.64 -2.41
CA GLY A 301 7.55 -3.20 -2.68
C GLY A 301 6.43 -2.63 -3.53
N ASN A 302 6.40 -1.30 -3.65
CA ASN A 302 5.32 -0.53 -4.29
C ASN A 302 5.81 0.29 -5.50
N ASN A 303 6.78 -0.22 -6.26
CA ASN A 303 7.36 0.46 -7.42
C ASN A 303 7.15 -0.30 -8.74
N GLY A 304 6.14 -1.16 -8.82
CA GLY A 304 5.83 -1.92 -10.04
C GLY A 304 5.31 -1.07 -11.20
N ASP A 305 4.79 0.12 -10.95
CA ASP A 305 4.32 1.08 -11.94
C ASP A 305 5.32 2.21 -12.22
N GLU A 306 6.50 2.21 -11.54
CA GLU A 306 7.53 3.22 -11.73
C GLU A 306 8.66 2.73 -12.64
N THR A 307 9.01 3.51 -13.66
CA THR A 307 10.08 3.18 -14.61
C THR A 307 11.44 3.70 -14.14
N PHE A 308 11.84 3.30 -12.95
CA PHE A 308 12.99 3.86 -12.21
C PHE A 308 14.29 3.05 -12.34
N HIS A 309 14.25 1.95 -13.07
CA HIS A 309 15.37 1.02 -13.24
C HIS A 309 15.82 0.97 -14.71
N ILE A 310 17.12 0.80 -14.93
CA ILE A 310 17.72 0.46 -16.23
C ILE A 310 18.72 -0.67 -16.02
N LYS A 311 18.60 -1.73 -16.83
CA LYS A 311 19.66 -2.74 -17.02
C LYS A 311 20.40 -2.46 -18.32
N LYS A 312 21.72 -2.33 -18.25
CA LYS A 312 22.56 -2.10 -19.43
C LYS A 312 23.75 -3.05 -19.44
N THR A 313 23.93 -3.78 -20.53
CA THR A 313 25.19 -4.47 -20.86
C THR A 313 26.00 -3.59 -21.78
N PHE A 314 27.22 -3.25 -21.42
CA PHE A 314 28.10 -2.40 -22.20
C PHE A 314 28.90 -3.19 -23.24
N ALA A 315 29.20 -2.51 -24.34
CA ALA A 315 30.05 -2.98 -25.43
C ALA A 315 30.95 -1.80 -25.90
N ASN A 316 31.72 -1.24 -24.98
CA ASN A 316 32.52 -0.02 -25.17
C ASN A 316 31.65 1.17 -25.63
N ASP A 317 30.56 1.40 -24.89
CA ASP A 317 29.58 2.41 -25.23
C ASP A 317 29.11 3.21 -24.00
N THR A 318 28.22 4.16 -24.23
CA THR A 318 27.68 5.06 -23.20
C THR A 318 26.16 4.99 -23.23
N LEU A 319 25.57 4.93 -22.03
CA LEU A 319 24.15 5.14 -21.79
C LEU A 319 23.91 6.57 -21.33
N SER A 320 22.82 7.18 -21.80
CA SER A 320 22.31 8.45 -21.26
C SER A 320 20.83 8.32 -20.93
N SER A 321 20.42 8.94 -19.80
CA SER A 321 19.03 8.98 -19.36
C SER A 321 18.74 10.27 -18.59
N LEU A 322 17.51 10.76 -18.65
CA LEU A 322 17.05 11.88 -17.79
C LEU A 322 16.68 11.35 -16.42
N VAL A 323 17.22 11.97 -15.39
CA VAL A 323 16.83 11.74 -14.00
C VAL A 323 15.60 12.60 -13.69
N GLU A 324 14.45 11.98 -13.48
CA GLU A 324 13.27 12.67 -12.98
C GLU A 324 13.35 12.86 -11.46
N PHE A 325 12.90 14.02 -11.00
CA PHE A 325 12.96 14.39 -9.59
C PHE A 325 11.57 14.42 -8.97
N TYR A 326 11.46 13.92 -7.75
CA TYR A 326 10.28 14.12 -6.93
C TYR A 326 10.06 15.61 -6.64
N ASN A 327 8.81 16.04 -6.50
CA ASN A 327 8.49 17.44 -6.22
C ASN A 327 8.86 17.82 -4.78
N TYR A 328 9.89 18.62 -4.61
CA TYR A 328 10.34 19.10 -3.29
C TYR A 328 9.28 19.86 -2.51
N ALA A 329 8.40 20.62 -3.18
CA ALA A 329 7.34 21.38 -2.53
C ALA A 329 6.30 20.50 -1.87
N ALA A 330 6.18 19.24 -2.29
CA ALA A 330 5.22 18.28 -1.74
C ALA A 330 5.71 17.60 -0.45
N ASN A 331 7.02 17.62 -0.17
CA ASN A 331 7.59 16.93 0.99
C ASN A 331 8.76 17.71 1.60
N ALA A 332 8.56 18.25 2.81
CA ALA A 332 9.58 19.00 3.54
C ALA A 332 10.83 18.16 3.94
N ASN A 333 10.68 16.83 3.96
CA ASN A 333 11.77 15.91 4.29
C ASN A 333 12.58 15.46 3.06
N MET A 334 12.27 15.99 1.88
CA MET A 334 12.95 15.63 0.65
C MET A 334 14.36 16.20 0.61
N TRP A 335 15.39 15.33 0.40
CA TRP A 335 16.76 15.77 0.14
C TRP A 335 17.02 15.90 -1.38
N GLY A 336 16.72 14.87 -2.15
CA GLY A 336 17.01 14.81 -3.58
C GLY A 336 16.74 13.44 -4.18
N GLN A 337 17.49 13.12 -5.25
CA GLN A 337 17.48 11.80 -5.88
C GLN A 337 18.83 11.11 -5.64
N SER A 338 18.76 9.82 -5.39
CA SER A 338 19.89 8.91 -5.28
C SER A 338 19.87 7.95 -6.48
N ILE A 339 20.91 8.02 -7.30
CA ILE A 339 21.10 7.10 -8.42
C ILE A 339 22.09 6.05 -7.96
N SER A 340 21.57 4.85 -7.63
CA SER A 340 22.38 3.70 -7.22
C SER A 340 22.69 2.82 -8.43
N MET A 341 23.98 2.53 -8.64
CA MET A 341 24.46 1.79 -9.81
C MET A 341 25.32 0.62 -9.36
N TRP A 342 24.86 -0.60 -9.67
CA TRP A 342 25.54 -1.86 -9.33
C TRP A 342 26.02 -2.55 -10.60
N GLY A 343 27.32 -2.79 -10.69
CA GLY A 343 27.93 -3.46 -11.83
C GLY A 343 28.18 -4.94 -11.62
N GLU A 344 28.74 -5.58 -12.63
CA GLU A 344 29.15 -6.97 -12.63
C GLU A 344 30.50 -7.14 -11.94
N GLU A 345 30.68 -8.18 -11.13
CA GLU A 345 31.92 -8.49 -10.42
C GLU A 345 33.12 -8.55 -11.37
N GLY A 346 34.23 -7.92 -10.98
CA GLY A 346 35.46 -7.86 -11.76
C GLY A 346 35.42 -6.90 -12.96
N LYS A 347 34.29 -6.19 -13.19
CA LYS A 347 34.16 -5.14 -14.20
C LYS A 347 34.22 -3.76 -13.58
N THR A 348 34.37 -2.73 -14.42
CA THR A 348 34.33 -1.34 -13.98
C THR A 348 33.46 -0.51 -14.93
N PHE A 349 32.93 0.57 -14.40
CA PHE A 349 32.16 1.56 -15.16
C PHE A 349 32.41 2.96 -14.59
N GLY A 350 32.01 3.97 -15.33
CA GLY A 350 32.09 5.34 -14.87
C GLY A 350 30.78 6.08 -15.11
N THR A 351 30.58 7.15 -14.34
CA THR A 351 29.40 7.99 -14.42
C THR A 351 29.70 9.46 -14.29
N GLY A 352 28.79 10.28 -14.77
CA GLY A 352 28.71 11.71 -14.57
C GLY A 352 27.34 12.20 -14.97
N PHE A 353 27.09 13.50 -14.83
CA PHE A 353 25.84 14.09 -15.24
C PHE A 353 26.04 15.44 -15.91
N SER A 354 25.07 15.86 -16.69
CA SER A 354 25.03 17.20 -17.30
C SER A 354 23.73 17.90 -16.91
N VAL A 355 23.81 19.21 -16.70
CA VAL A 355 22.65 20.06 -16.47
C VAL A 355 22.23 20.71 -17.77
N TYR A 356 20.95 20.62 -18.08
CA TYR A 356 20.35 21.17 -19.30
C TYR A 356 19.33 22.25 -18.93
N ASP A 357 19.19 23.24 -19.80
CA ASP A 357 18.08 24.18 -19.76
C ASP A 357 16.82 23.61 -20.49
N ASN A 358 15.72 24.36 -20.44
CA ASN A 358 14.49 23.99 -21.12
C ASN A 358 14.61 23.94 -22.66
N SER A 359 15.64 24.56 -23.24
CA SER A 359 15.92 24.47 -24.68
C SER A 359 16.75 23.25 -25.05
N LYS A 360 17.01 22.36 -24.09
CA LYS A 360 17.83 21.16 -24.22
C LYS A 360 19.32 21.43 -24.46
N LYS A 361 19.78 22.61 -24.11
CA LYS A 361 21.19 23.00 -24.18
C LYS A 361 21.90 22.62 -22.87
N VAL A 362 23.08 22.01 -22.99
CA VAL A 362 23.96 21.76 -21.84
C VAL A 362 24.46 23.09 -21.29
N LEU A 363 24.22 23.35 -20.03
CA LEU A 363 24.76 24.49 -19.28
C LEU A 363 26.11 24.17 -18.66
N VAL A 364 26.20 22.98 -18.04
CA VAL A 364 27.42 22.53 -17.35
C VAL A 364 27.37 21.01 -17.23
N ALA A 365 28.55 20.38 -17.09
CA ALA A 365 28.67 18.94 -16.80
C ALA A 365 29.53 18.74 -15.54
N SER A 366 29.23 17.68 -14.79
CA SER A 366 30.08 17.22 -13.68
C SER A 366 31.40 16.65 -14.20
N PRO A 367 32.42 16.52 -13.36
CA PRO A 367 33.50 15.60 -13.62
C PRO A 367 33.00 14.18 -13.90
N LEU A 368 33.83 13.40 -14.56
CA LEU A 368 33.58 11.99 -14.77
C LEU A 368 34.21 11.20 -13.63
N TYR A 369 33.42 10.30 -13.03
CA TYR A 369 33.83 9.41 -11.94
C TYR A 369 33.96 8.00 -12.48
N ASP A 370 35.19 7.48 -12.54
CA ASP A 370 35.52 6.20 -13.15
C ASP A 370 36.10 5.25 -12.11
N LEU A 371 35.43 4.13 -11.87
CA LEU A 371 35.86 3.11 -10.90
C LEU A 371 37.17 2.41 -11.27
N ALA A 372 37.64 2.50 -12.51
CA ALA A 372 38.96 2.00 -12.90
C ALA A 372 40.09 2.88 -12.34
N ILE A 373 39.80 4.13 -11.96
CA ILE A 373 40.83 5.14 -11.58
C ILE A 373 40.58 5.66 -10.17
N THR A 374 39.31 5.73 -9.73
CA THR A 374 38.90 6.46 -8.53
C THR A 374 38.02 5.57 -7.64
N SER A 375 38.23 5.64 -6.34
CA SER A 375 37.34 5.09 -5.31
C SER A 375 37.24 6.10 -4.16
N GLY A 376 36.21 5.94 -3.31
CA GLY A 376 35.99 6.77 -2.13
C GLY A 376 34.78 7.69 -2.25
N TYR A 377 34.83 8.84 -1.60
CA TYR A 377 33.68 9.75 -1.47
C TYR A 377 34.04 11.15 -1.94
N VAL A 378 33.15 11.77 -2.70
CA VAL A 378 33.25 13.16 -3.16
C VAL A 378 31.98 13.89 -2.79
N ASP A 379 32.08 15.04 -2.13
CA ASP A 379 31.00 16.00 -1.88
C ASP A 379 31.30 17.29 -2.61
N SER A 380 30.39 17.77 -3.46
CA SER A 380 30.67 18.88 -4.36
C SER A 380 29.38 19.59 -4.83
N PHE A 381 29.58 20.59 -5.67
CA PHE A 381 28.51 21.30 -6.37
C PHE A 381 28.95 21.75 -7.75
N ILE A 382 27.99 22.06 -8.62
CA ILE A 382 28.25 22.75 -9.89
C ILE A 382 27.28 23.92 -10.05
N LEU A 383 27.75 24.96 -10.74
CA LEU A 383 26.96 26.16 -11.04
C LEU A 383 26.35 26.05 -12.43
N ALA A 384 25.02 26.07 -12.51
CA ALA A 384 24.25 26.08 -13.74
C ALA A 384 23.60 27.45 -13.93
N GLY A 385 24.37 28.43 -14.45
CA GLY A 385 23.96 29.81 -14.48
C GLY A 385 23.96 30.43 -13.07
N VAL A 386 22.78 30.79 -12.57
CA VAL A 386 22.60 31.34 -11.21
C VAL A 386 22.22 30.25 -10.18
N ASP A 387 21.96 29.06 -10.62
CA ASP A 387 21.53 27.94 -9.77
C ASP A 387 22.73 27.08 -9.36
N THR A 388 22.65 26.55 -8.14
CA THR A 388 23.63 25.60 -7.61
C THR A 388 23.01 24.22 -7.55
N VAL A 389 23.65 23.24 -8.18
CA VAL A 389 23.29 21.83 -8.08
C VAL A 389 24.30 21.15 -7.17
N PHE A 390 23.85 20.77 -5.97
CA PHE A 390 24.67 20.01 -5.01
C PHE A 390 24.64 18.54 -5.34
N TYR A 391 25.74 17.85 -5.19
CA TYR A 391 25.81 16.40 -5.38
C TYR A 391 26.93 15.78 -4.56
N ASN A 392 26.79 14.49 -4.30
CA ASN A 392 27.90 13.68 -3.81
C ASN A 392 27.96 12.33 -4.53
N VAL A 393 29.13 11.72 -4.50
CA VAL A 393 29.39 10.45 -5.16
C VAL A 393 30.13 9.53 -4.20
N GLN A 394 29.55 8.38 -3.93
CA GLN A 394 30.19 7.27 -3.25
C GLN A 394 30.63 6.23 -4.29
N MET A 395 31.86 5.76 -4.20
CA MET A 395 32.47 4.87 -5.19
C MET A 395 33.16 3.70 -4.49
N ASP A 396 32.67 2.48 -4.73
CA ASP A 396 33.23 1.24 -4.22
C ASP A 396 33.66 0.35 -5.37
N SER A 397 34.95 -0.06 -5.40
CA SER A 397 35.47 -0.94 -6.45
C SER A 397 36.62 -1.81 -5.90
N PRO A 398 36.31 -3.02 -5.42
CA PRO A 398 34.97 -3.63 -5.27
C PRO A 398 34.24 -3.16 -4.00
N HIS A 399 32.92 -3.32 -3.98
CA HIS A 399 32.11 -3.16 -2.77
C HIS A 399 32.36 -4.33 -1.82
N PRO A 400 32.57 -4.09 -0.51
CA PRO A 400 33.07 -5.12 0.42
C PRO A 400 32.09 -6.27 0.68
N LEU A 401 30.78 -6.10 0.49
CA LEU A 401 29.78 -7.12 0.77
C LEU A 401 29.59 -8.15 -0.35
N ASN A 402 29.84 -7.77 -1.62
CA ASN A 402 29.51 -8.63 -2.77
C ASN A 402 30.53 -8.59 -3.90
N ASN A 403 31.67 -7.92 -3.72
CA ASN A 403 32.75 -7.73 -4.70
C ASN A 403 32.34 -7.04 -6.01
N LYS A 404 31.12 -6.48 -6.08
CA LYS A 404 30.65 -5.76 -7.26
C LYS A 404 31.12 -4.29 -7.23
N PRO A 405 31.37 -3.67 -8.39
CA PRO A 405 31.58 -2.22 -8.45
C PRO A 405 30.27 -1.49 -8.19
N HIS A 406 30.32 -0.45 -7.38
CA HIS A 406 29.15 0.35 -6.99
C HIS A 406 29.44 1.84 -7.08
N ILE A 407 28.52 2.59 -7.64
CA ILE A 407 28.48 4.07 -7.52
C ILE A 407 27.09 4.48 -7.04
N ARG A 408 27.05 5.27 -5.98
CA ARG A 408 25.86 6.02 -5.57
C ARG A 408 26.09 7.49 -5.85
N LEU A 409 25.33 8.05 -6.79
CA LEU A 409 25.34 9.47 -7.15
C LEU A 409 24.09 10.13 -6.58
N ARG A 410 24.26 10.99 -5.56
CA ARG A 410 23.19 11.78 -4.97
C ARG A 410 23.17 13.18 -5.60
N ILE A 411 22.00 13.66 -6.03
CA ILE A 411 21.85 14.96 -6.66
C ILE A 411 20.68 15.72 -6.03
N LYS A 412 20.95 16.98 -5.67
CA LYS A 412 19.93 17.91 -5.18
C LYS A 412 19.72 18.99 -6.23
N ASN A 413 18.61 18.91 -6.96
CA ASN A 413 18.18 19.89 -7.93
C ASN A 413 16.82 20.50 -7.52
N THR A 414 16.84 21.69 -6.98
CA THR A 414 15.63 22.39 -6.50
C THR A 414 14.95 23.25 -7.57
N ASN A 415 15.62 23.49 -8.70
CA ASN A 415 15.06 24.21 -9.83
C ASN A 415 14.53 23.23 -10.89
N THR A 416 13.21 23.06 -10.95
CA THR A 416 12.54 22.14 -11.88
C THR A 416 12.68 22.52 -13.36
N ALA A 417 13.09 23.77 -13.66
CA ALA A 417 13.42 24.20 -15.01
C ALA A 417 14.72 23.59 -15.52
N LEU A 418 15.63 23.22 -14.63
CA LEU A 418 16.86 22.51 -14.98
C LEU A 418 16.58 21.01 -15.08
N LYS A 419 17.18 20.38 -16.10
CA LYS A 419 17.08 18.93 -16.32
C LYS A 419 18.44 18.28 -16.09
N ILE A 420 18.46 17.16 -15.41
CA ILE A 420 19.68 16.41 -15.09
C ILE A 420 19.76 15.18 -16.01
N GLY A 421 20.76 15.19 -16.88
CA GLY A 421 21.04 14.05 -17.77
C GLY A 421 22.17 13.19 -17.19
N LEU A 422 21.85 11.98 -16.75
CA LEU A 422 22.82 10.96 -16.34
C LEU A 422 23.58 10.44 -17.56
N LYS A 423 24.88 10.21 -17.40
CA LYS A 423 25.73 9.48 -18.35
C LYS A 423 26.46 8.36 -17.61
N VAL A 424 26.39 7.16 -18.16
CA VAL A 424 27.13 6.01 -17.63
C VAL A 424 27.84 5.32 -18.79
N TYR A 425 29.09 4.99 -18.62
CA TYR A 425 29.88 4.33 -19.65
C TYR A 425 30.60 3.12 -19.07
N GLY A 426 30.84 2.14 -19.90
CA GLY A 426 31.61 0.94 -19.59
C GLY A 426 32.22 0.33 -20.83
N LEU A 427 33.33 -0.38 -20.63
CA LEU A 427 33.97 -1.14 -21.69
C LEU A 427 33.18 -2.43 -21.98
N ASP A 428 32.79 -3.10 -20.92
CA ASP A 428 32.03 -4.35 -20.92
C ASP A 428 31.26 -4.51 -19.59
N GLY A 429 30.62 -5.66 -19.40
CA GLY A 429 29.86 -5.98 -18.17
C GLY A 429 28.46 -5.41 -18.16
N THR A 430 27.66 -5.87 -17.21
CA THR A 430 26.26 -5.46 -17.02
C THR A 430 26.12 -4.63 -15.77
N ILE A 431 25.34 -3.55 -15.83
CA ILE A 431 24.97 -2.74 -14.67
C ILE A 431 23.47 -2.64 -14.51
N HIS A 432 23.06 -2.42 -13.26
CA HIS A 432 21.72 -2.05 -12.86
C HIS A 432 21.74 -0.64 -12.27
N ILE A 433 20.86 0.23 -12.70
CA ILE A 433 20.76 1.64 -12.33
C ILE A 433 19.39 1.87 -11.73
N TYR A 434 19.32 2.49 -10.57
CA TYR A 434 18.07 2.81 -9.87
C TYR A 434 18.02 4.32 -9.57
N ASN A 435 16.91 4.98 -9.91
CA ASN A 435 16.64 6.37 -9.52
C ASN A 435 15.66 6.38 -8.33
N VAL A 436 16.14 6.65 -7.14
CA VAL A 436 15.37 6.55 -5.89
C VAL A 436 15.29 7.91 -5.21
N THR A 437 14.10 8.26 -4.76
CA THR A 437 13.87 9.43 -3.92
C THR A 437 14.60 9.29 -2.59
N GLU A 438 15.30 10.35 -2.19
CA GLU A 438 16.04 10.39 -0.94
C GLU A 438 15.49 11.44 0.00
N LEU A 439 15.22 11.05 1.24
CA LEU A 439 14.81 11.95 2.31
C LEU A 439 16.01 12.50 3.07
N THR A 440 15.81 13.57 3.83
CA THR A 440 16.83 14.14 4.74
C THR A 440 17.24 13.17 5.84
N THR A 441 16.46 12.13 6.05
CA THR A 441 16.70 11.02 6.99
C THR A 441 17.48 9.86 6.36
N ASP A 442 17.95 10.01 5.13
CA ASP A 442 18.65 8.98 4.34
C ASP A 442 17.80 7.74 3.98
N VAL A 443 16.48 7.85 4.11
CA VAL A 443 15.54 6.79 3.77
C VAL A 443 14.98 7.03 2.37
N GLY A 444 15.09 6.04 1.47
CA GLY A 444 14.55 6.10 0.13
C GLY A 444 13.86 4.80 -0.28
N ASN A 445 12.54 4.85 -0.48
CA ASN A 445 11.76 3.69 -0.92
C ASN A 445 10.84 3.96 -2.12
N TRP A 446 10.91 5.16 -2.71
CA TRP A 446 10.12 5.53 -3.89
C TRP A 446 11.03 5.69 -5.10
N GLY A 447 10.75 4.93 -6.13
CA GLY A 447 11.34 5.11 -7.44
C GLY A 447 10.83 6.37 -8.12
N MET A 448 11.69 6.99 -8.94
CA MET A 448 11.31 8.06 -9.86
C MET A 448 11.79 7.69 -11.26
N PRO A 449 11.03 8.01 -12.32
CA PRO A 449 11.39 7.58 -13.65
C PRO A 449 12.81 7.99 -14.09
N LEU A 450 13.41 7.12 -14.90
CA LEU A 450 14.50 7.44 -15.80
C LEU A 450 13.90 7.58 -17.20
N SER A 451 14.10 8.71 -17.88
CA SER A 451 13.34 9.06 -19.09
C SER A 451 14.24 9.26 -20.32
N ALA A 452 13.71 8.92 -21.49
CA ALA A 452 14.33 9.29 -22.77
C ALA A 452 14.06 10.78 -23.04
N TYR A 453 15.11 11.60 -23.02
CA TYR A 453 15.00 13.07 -23.15
C TYR A 453 15.49 13.59 -24.52
N LEU A 454 16.58 13.06 -25.01
CA LEU A 454 17.15 13.37 -26.33
C LEU A 454 17.15 12.11 -27.21
N PRO A 455 17.26 12.26 -28.54
CA PRO A 455 17.42 11.09 -29.41
C PRO A 455 18.59 10.22 -28.96
N GLY A 456 18.35 8.91 -28.87
CA GLY A 456 19.33 7.92 -28.42
C GLY A 456 19.46 7.78 -26.90
N TRP A 457 18.67 8.52 -26.12
CA TRP A 457 18.61 8.32 -24.67
C TRP A 457 17.70 7.16 -24.30
N THR A 458 18.00 6.50 -23.19
CA THR A 458 17.31 5.32 -22.69
C THR A 458 16.29 5.71 -21.65
N ALA A 459 15.07 5.20 -21.78
CA ALA A 459 14.06 5.23 -20.73
C ALA A 459 14.26 4.06 -19.77
N GLY A 460 13.83 4.24 -18.53
CA GLY A 460 13.80 3.19 -17.53
C GLY A 460 12.70 2.15 -17.77
N ASP A 461 12.77 1.09 -16.99
CA ASP A 461 11.76 0.05 -16.86
C ASP A 461 11.39 -0.16 -15.39
N ASN A 462 10.41 -1.03 -15.13
CA ASN A 462 9.94 -1.38 -13.80
C ASN A 462 10.39 -2.78 -13.35
N GLN A 463 11.30 -3.41 -14.09
CA GLN A 463 11.87 -4.71 -13.74
C GLN A 463 12.89 -4.57 -12.61
N TYR A 464 13.21 -5.67 -11.93
CA TYR A 464 14.17 -5.67 -10.82
C TYR A 464 13.81 -4.67 -9.71
N SER A 465 12.51 -4.40 -9.51
CA SER A 465 12.02 -3.34 -8.62
C SER A 465 11.83 -3.76 -7.17
N LEU A 466 12.39 -4.90 -6.77
CA LEU A 466 12.43 -5.36 -5.38
C LEU A 466 13.47 -4.56 -4.58
N GLY A 467 13.08 -4.07 -3.39
CA GLY A 467 14.02 -3.43 -2.45
C GLY A 467 14.59 -4.43 -1.44
N GLU A 468 15.42 -3.94 -0.51
CA GLU A 468 15.80 -4.69 0.69
C GLU A 468 14.70 -4.52 1.77
N PRO A 469 14.35 -5.58 2.53
CA PRO A 469 14.96 -6.91 2.54
C PRO A 469 14.27 -7.95 1.63
N ALA A 470 13.46 -7.53 0.65
CA ALA A 470 12.74 -8.45 -0.24
C ALA A 470 13.66 -9.31 -1.13
N SER A 471 14.92 -8.88 -1.31
CA SER A 471 15.96 -9.62 -2.04
C SER A 471 16.68 -10.67 -1.20
N THR A 472 16.45 -10.75 0.11
CA THR A 472 17.07 -11.73 1.02
C THR A 472 16.68 -13.16 0.65
N GLU A 473 17.61 -14.11 0.79
CA GLU A 473 17.40 -15.50 0.35
C GLU A 473 16.31 -16.20 1.17
N SER A 474 16.39 -16.15 2.50
CA SER A 474 15.49 -16.88 3.41
C SER A 474 14.14 -16.19 3.65
N VAL A 475 13.97 -14.94 3.21
CA VAL A 475 12.71 -14.19 3.40
C VAL A 475 11.63 -14.68 2.44
N ILE A 476 10.42 -14.83 2.94
CA ILE A 476 9.23 -15.01 2.09
C ILE A 476 8.79 -13.64 1.59
N THR A 477 9.02 -13.38 0.31
CA THR A 477 8.67 -12.11 -0.34
C THR A 477 7.29 -12.22 -1.00
N VAL A 478 6.41 -11.28 -0.68
CA VAL A 478 4.99 -11.31 -1.07
C VAL A 478 4.66 -10.18 -2.03
N ALA A 479 4.21 -10.52 -3.24
CA ALA A 479 3.63 -9.57 -4.20
C ALA A 479 2.18 -9.23 -3.80
N ALA A 480 1.67 -8.12 -4.30
CA ALA A 480 0.29 -7.72 -4.12
C ALA A 480 -0.57 -8.04 -5.34
N HIS A 481 -1.77 -8.61 -5.11
CA HIS A 481 -2.79 -8.73 -6.13
C HIS A 481 -4.12 -8.11 -5.66
N THR A 482 -5.04 -7.83 -6.60
CA THR A 482 -6.39 -7.40 -6.31
C THR A 482 -7.19 -8.59 -5.78
N SER A 483 -7.83 -8.45 -4.62
CA SER A 483 -8.65 -9.52 -4.04
C SER A 483 -9.66 -10.05 -5.05
N GLU A 484 -9.76 -11.36 -5.19
CA GLU A 484 -10.76 -11.99 -6.05
C GLU A 484 -12.16 -11.87 -5.45
N PHE A 485 -13.14 -11.51 -6.27
CA PHE A 485 -14.54 -11.48 -5.87
C PHE A 485 -15.46 -11.84 -7.03
N TYR A 486 -16.61 -12.43 -6.69
CA TYR A 486 -17.65 -12.80 -7.64
C TYR A 486 -18.80 -11.80 -7.60
N PHE A 487 -19.20 -11.31 -8.78
CA PHE A 487 -20.35 -10.44 -8.93
C PHE A 487 -21.16 -10.83 -10.17
N ASN A 488 -22.47 -11.05 -10.01
CA ASN A 488 -23.37 -11.51 -11.08
C ASN A 488 -22.86 -12.74 -11.86
N GLY A 489 -22.23 -13.69 -11.15
CA GLY A 489 -21.70 -14.92 -11.74
C GLY A 489 -20.34 -14.79 -12.44
N ASN A 490 -19.76 -13.61 -12.46
CA ASN A 490 -18.43 -13.35 -13.01
C ASN A 490 -17.40 -13.18 -11.88
N SER A 491 -16.18 -13.67 -12.09
CA SER A 491 -15.03 -13.40 -11.24
C SER A 491 -14.38 -12.09 -11.64
N TYR A 492 -13.99 -11.30 -10.66
CA TYR A 492 -13.24 -10.04 -10.77
C TYR A 492 -12.09 -10.07 -9.76
N GLY A 493 -10.98 -9.40 -10.10
CA GLY A 493 -9.77 -9.41 -9.27
C GLY A 493 -8.83 -10.54 -9.64
N GLY A 494 -7.98 -10.97 -8.70
CA GLY A 494 -6.96 -12.00 -8.95
C GLY A 494 -5.81 -11.53 -9.85
N THR A 495 -5.80 -10.26 -10.29
CA THR A 495 -4.72 -9.68 -11.11
C THR A 495 -3.69 -9.01 -10.22
N ILE A 496 -2.42 -9.07 -10.64
CA ILE A 496 -1.33 -8.35 -9.94
C ILE A 496 -1.68 -6.86 -9.84
N ALA A 497 -1.47 -6.29 -8.66
CA ALA A 497 -1.66 -4.86 -8.44
C ALA A 497 -0.61 -4.06 -9.24
N PRO A 498 -0.98 -2.98 -9.95
CA PRO A 498 -0.03 -2.23 -10.77
C PRO A 498 1.21 -1.76 -10.02
N PHE A 499 1.06 -1.37 -8.76
CA PHE A 499 2.17 -0.92 -7.92
C PHE A 499 3.08 -2.05 -7.41
N SER A 500 2.65 -3.32 -7.48
CA SER A 500 3.43 -4.44 -6.93
C SER A 500 4.76 -4.58 -7.65
N SER A 501 5.86 -4.48 -6.91
CA SER A 501 7.21 -4.59 -7.47
C SER A 501 7.48 -5.94 -8.11
N PHE A 502 8.31 -5.92 -9.15
CA PHE A 502 8.69 -7.08 -9.95
C PHE A 502 10.12 -7.54 -9.67
N GLY A 503 10.32 -8.85 -9.72
CA GLY A 503 11.64 -9.46 -9.83
C GLY A 503 12.16 -9.52 -11.29
N PRO A 504 13.19 -10.34 -11.51
CA PRO A 504 13.95 -11.07 -10.50
C PRO A 504 14.80 -10.15 -9.61
N THR A 505 15.52 -10.71 -8.64
CA THR A 505 16.62 -10.00 -7.97
C THR A 505 17.78 -9.75 -8.94
N ILE A 506 18.68 -8.81 -8.64
CA ILE A 506 19.79 -8.49 -9.57
C ILE A 506 20.78 -9.64 -9.76
N ASP A 507 20.81 -10.62 -8.87
CA ASP A 507 21.55 -11.87 -8.98
C ASP A 507 20.77 -12.99 -9.68
N GLY A 508 19.54 -12.70 -10.17
CA GLY A 508 18.75 -13.58 -11.02
C GLY A 508 17.83 -14.57 -10.29
N ARG A 509 17.73 -14.53 -8.96
CA ARG A 509 16.78 -15.37 -8.23
C ARG A 509 15.35 -14.92 -8.49
N MET A 510 14.44 -15.89 -8.59
CA MET A 510 13.00 -15.59 -8.76
C MET A 510 12.40 -15.13 -7.43
N LYS A 511 11.97 -13.88 -7.41
CA LYS A 511 11.20 -13.22 -6.34
C LYS A 511 10.18 -12.30 -7.02
N PRO A 512 9.00 -11.97 -6.41
CA PRO A 512 8.49 -12.48 -5.11
C PRO A 512 8.18 -13.97 -5.14
N ASP A 513 8.13 -14.62 -3.97
CA ASP A 513 7.89 -16.06 -3.83
C ASP A 513 6.41 -16.42 -4.01
N VAL A 514 5.53 -15.56 -3.51
CA VAL A 514 4.07 -15.72 -3.53
C VAL A 514 3.38 -14.37 -3.72
N SER A 515 2.07 -14.39 -3.96
CA SER A 515 1.24 -13.17 -3.93
C SER A 515 0.10 -13.30 -2.93
N ALA A 516 -0.35 -12.17 -2.40
CA ALA A 516 -1.48 -12.07 -1.50
C ALA A 516 -2.36 -10.86 -1.85
N PRO A 517 -3.65 -10.83 -1.44
CA PRO A 517 -4.49 -9.66 -1.60
C PRO A 517 -3.87 -8.43 -0.94
N GLY A 518 -3.59 -7.40 -1.75
CA GLY A 518 -2.98 -6.14 -1.31
C GLY A 518 -3.77 -4.90 -1.72
N VAL A 519 -4.92 -5.08 -2.40
CA VAL A 519 -5.77 -3.99 -2.87
C VAL A 519 -7.16 -4.14 -2.26
N ASN A 520 -7.70 -3.02 -1.77
CA ASN A 520 -9.03 -2.97 -1.12
C ASN A 520 -9.15 -3.88 0.11
N VAL A 521 -8.09 -3.95 0.91
CA VAL A 521 -8.04 -4.71 2.15
C VAL A 521 -8.44 -3.80 3.31
N ALA A 522 -9.55 -4.11 3.98
CA ALA A 522 -10.00 -3.39 5.17
C ALA A 522 -9.37 -4.00 6.43
N SER A 523 -8.92 -3.17 7.38
CA SER A 523 -8.33 -3.61 8.63
C SER A 523 -8.47 -2.55 9.73
N SER A 524 -7.89 -2.81 10.90
CA SER A 524 -7.87 -1.89 12.03
C SER A 524 -7.10 -0.60 11.73
N ILE A 525 -7.61 0.51 12.22
CA ILE A 525 -7.00 1.84 12.09
C ILE A 525 -6.82 2.40 13.49
N SER A 526 -5.64 2.97 13.77
CA SER A 526 -5.37 3.62 15.04
C SER A 526 -6.40 4.72 15.35
N SER A 527 -7.00 4.69 16.54
CA SER A 527 -7.90 5.73 17.03
C SER A 527 -7.18 7.06 17.32
N PHE A 528 -5.86 7.05 17.34
CA PHE A 528 -4.99 8.21 17.60
C PHE A 528 -4.39 8.80 16.32
N THR A 529 -4.87 8.40 15.14
CA THR A 529 -4.39 8.93 13.88
C THR A 529 -4.70 10.42 13.73
N ASN A 530 -3.98 11.12 12.82
CA ASN A 530 -4.27 12.50 12.51
C ASN A 530 -5.63 12.64 11.78
N ASN A 531 -6.16 13.87 11.70
CA ASN A 531 -7.50 14.17 11.15
C ASN A 531 -7.68 13.83 9.64
N ASN A 532 -6.67 13.24 8.98
CA ASN A 532 -6.80 12.80 7.58
C ASN A 532 -7.66 11.53 7.45
N TYR A 533 -7.88 10.80 8.53
CA TYR A 533 -8.74 9.63 8.57
C TYR A 533 -10.02 9.97 9.34
N THR A 534 -11.00 10.53 8.66
CA THR A 534 -12.33 10.80 9.25
C THR A 534 -13.24 9.59 9.02
N LEU A 535 -14.27 9.44 9.88
CA LEU A 535 -15.29 8.38 9.74
C LEU A 535 -16.00 8.35 8.37
N LEU A 536 -15.81 9.38 7.54
CA LEU A 536 -16.36 9.46 6.18
C LEU A 536 -15.44 8.83 5.13
N GLN A 537 -14.19 8.52 5.50
CA GLN A 537 -13.20 7.86 4.62
C GLN A 537 -13.04 6.38 4.94
N ASN A 538 -13.68 5.90 6.02
CA ASN A 538 -13.66 4.52 6.50
C ASN A 538 -14.91 3.74 6.08
#